data_1e66181fe88212c4aafada5629cf062b
#
_entry.id   1e66181fe88212c4aafada5629cf062b
#
_cell.length_a   1.000
_cell.length_b   1.000
_cell.length_c   1.000
_cell.angle_alpha   90.00
_cell.angle_beta   90.00
_cell.angle_gamma   90.00
#
_symmetry.space_group_name_H-M   'P 1'
#
loop_
_entity.id
_entity.type
_entity.pdbx_description
1 polymer ?
#
loop_
_entity_poly.entity_id
_entity_poly.type
_entity_poly.pdbx_seq_one_letter_code
_entity_poly.pdbx_strand_id
1 'polypeptide(L)'
;TAQFDNVNGLKPRAKVTMSGVSIGRVTDITLDPVSRLATVHFDLDGKLTSFNKEQLKTVTANALEELRYSTEYTEATPVQQKEMEKQLTDNMHSITSIDEDAYIMVATNGLLGEKYLKVVPGGGLNYVKRGERIANTQGTMDLEDLISKFITGGAGKSSEKAPDEKTSGESTGAEASFVE
;
A
#
# COMPACT_ATOMS: atom_id res chain seq x y z
N THR A 1 -1.02 15.00 2.85
CA THR A 1 0.21 14.83 2.05
C THR A 1 0.61 13.36 2.01
N ALA A 2 1.46 12.97 1.06
CA ALA A 2 2.05 11.64 1.00
C ALA A 2 3.47 11.71 0.40
N GLN A 3 4.35 10.81 0.81
CA GLN A 3 5.73 10.75 0.30
C GLN A 3 5.92 9.47 -0.52
N PHE A 4 6.62 9.60 -1.64
CA PHE A 4 6.85 8.52 -2.59
C PHE A 4 8.34 8.45 -2.97
N ASP A 5 8.79 7.27 -3.26
CA ASP A 5 10.11 7.01 -3.85
C ASP A 5 10.16 7.40 -5.34
N ASN A 6 9.06 7.22 -6.04
CA ASN A 6 8.94 7.53 -7.47
C ASN A 6 7.54 8.05 -7.82
N VAL A 7 7.47 9.23 -8.40
CA VAL A 7 6.22 9.86 -8.90
C VAL A 7 6.31 10.19 -10.39
N ASN A 8 7.15 9.46 -11.15
CA ASN A 8 7.37 9.74 -12.56
C ASN A 8 6.05 9.87 -13.33
N GLY A 9 5.91 10.94 -14.08
CA GLY A 9 4.72 11.25 -14.88
C GLY A 9 3.52 11.81 -14.10
N LEU A 10 3.54 11.86 -12.76
CA LEU A 10 2.52 12.55 -11.98
C LEU A 10 2.71 14.07 -12.10
N LYS A 11 1.61 14.79 -12.26
CA LYS A 11 1.63 16.25 -12.46
C LYS A 11 0.71 16.96 -11.44
N PRO A 12 0.94 18.22 -11.11
CA PRO A 12 -0.05 19.06 -10.45
C PRO A 12 -1.38 19.02 -11.22
N ARG A 13 -2.49 19.10 -10.51
CA ARG A 13 -3.87 18.92 -10.98
C ARG A 13 -4.26 17.48 -11.34
N ALA A 14 -3.38 16.50 -11.22
CA ALA A 14 -3.75 15.10 -11.36
C ALA A 14 -4.88 14.76 -10.39
N LYS A 15 -5.78 13.86 -10.79
CA LYS A 15 -6.92 13.44 -9.96
C LYS A 15 -6.43 12.61 -8.77
N VAL A 16 -7.11 12.73 -7.65
CA VAL A 16 -7.05 11.78 -6.54
C VAL A 16 -8.36 11.01 -6.53
N THR A 17 -8.29 9.69 -6.59
CA THR A 17 -9.48 8.83 -6.66
C THR A 17 -9.50 7.83 -5.51
N MET A 18 -10.69 7.44 -5.09
CA MET A 18 -10.93 6.33 -4.15
C MET A 18 -12.10 5.51 -4.69
N SER A 19 -11.94 4.21 -4.79
CA SER A 19 -12.96 3.31 -5.38
C SER A 19 -13.50 3.75 -6.75
N GLY A 20 -12.63 4.40 -7.57
CA GLY A 20 -13.00 4.91 -8.90
C GLY A 20 -13.65 6.31 -8.91
N VAL A 21 -14.00 6.85 -7.75
CA VAL A 21 -14.59 8.19 -7.62
C VAL A 21 -13.48 9.23 -7.43
N SER A 22 -13.55 10.35 -8.15
CA SER A 22 -12.61 11.46 -7.95
C SER A 22 -12.95 12.20 -6.66
N ILE A 23 -12.06 12.10 -5.67
CA ILE A 23 -12.22 12.69 -4.34
C ILE A 23 -11.33 13.92 -4.11
N GLY A 24 -10.50 14.29 -5.09
CA GLY A 24 -9.60 15.42 -4.94
C GLY A 24 -8.63 15.61 -6.08
N ARG A 25 -7.63 16.44 -5.87
CA ARG A 25 -6.59 16.77 -6.86
C ARG A 25 -5.24 17.01 -6.20
N VAL A 26 -4.17 16.67 -6.90
CA VAL A 26 -2.80 17.05 -6.57
C VAL A 26 -2.65 18.56 -6.70
N THR A 27 -2.12 19.21 -5.68
CA THR A 27 -1.86 20.66 -5.68
C THR A 27 -0.43 20.97 -6.03
N ASP A 28 0.52 20.22 -5.45
CA ASP A 28 1.94 20.46 -5.64
C ASP A 28 2.76 19.17 -5.45
N ILE A 29 3.96 19.17 -6.02
CA ILE A 29 4.92 18.05 -5.90
C ILE A 29 6.29 18.65 -5.62
N THR A 30 6.88 18.31 -4.50
CA THR A 30 8.20 18.77 -4.07
C THR A 30 9.13 17.60 -3.81
N LEU A 31 10.43 17.81 -3.95
CA LEU A 31 11.46 16.85 -3.57
C LEU A 31 12.06 17.26 -2.23
N ASP A 32 12.02 16.38 -1.26
CA ASP A 32 12.74 16.57 0.00
C ASP A 32 14.23 16.22 -0.22
N PRO A 33 15.15 17.19 -0.04
CA PRO A 33 16.57 16.96 -0.30
C PRO A 33 17.24 16.05 0.73
N VAL A 34 16.65 15.88 1.91
CA VAL A 34 17.19 15.05 2.99
C VAL A 34 16.78 13.60 2.81
N SER A 35 15.48 13.34 2.73
CA SER A 35 14.95 11.99 2.53
C SER A 35 15.07 11.50 1.09
N ARG A 36 15.22 12.43 0.13
CA ARG A 36 15.21 12.16 -1.33
C ARG A 36 13.90 11.57 -1.82
N LEU A 37 12.83 11.78 -1.06
CA LEU A 37 11.48 11.35 -1.42
C LEU A 37 10.70 12.51 -2.04
N ALA A 38 9.84 12.19 -2.99
CA ALA A 38 8.90 13.15 -3.52
C ALA A 38 7.73 13.31 -2.54
N THR A 39 7.49 14.53 -2.07
CA THR A 39 6.33 14.88 -1.26
C THR A 39 5.24 15.41 -2.17
N VAL A 40 4.12 14.70 -2.22
CA VAL A 40 2.95 15.10 -3.00
C VAL A 40 1.93 15.72 -2.06
N HIS A 41 1.55 16.95 -2.38
CA HIS A 41 0.48 17.70 -1.73
C HIS A 41 -0.80 17.53 -2.55
N PHE A 42 -1.91 17.30 -1.89
CA PHE A 42 -3.20 17.16 -2.55
C PHE A 42 -4.33 17.63 -1.64
N ASP A 43 -5.37 18.15 -2.25
CA ASP A 43 -6.60 18.54 -1.59
C ASP A 43 -7.69 17.51 -1.87
N LEU A 44 -8.44 17.18 -0.84
CA LEU A 44 -9.57 16.26 -0.90
C LEU A 44 -10.87 17.00 -0.70
N ASP A 45 -11.91 16.59 -1.41
CA ASP A 45 -13.25 17.12 -1.21
C ASP A 45 -13.82 16.63 0.13
N GLY A 46 -13.94 17.56 1.07
CA GLY A 46 -14.45 17.25 2.40
C GLY A 46 -15.87 16.69 2.43
N LYS A 47 -16.69 16.93 1.39
CA LYS A 47 -18.02 16.31 1.29
C LYS A 47 -17.96 14.81 1.00
N LEU A 48 -16.92 14.38 0.28
CA LEU A 48 -16.74 12.99 -0.10
C LEU A 48 -15.85 12.22 0.88
N THR A 49 -15.04 12.93 1.67
CA THR A 49 -14.04 12.33 2.57
C THR A 49 -14.31 12.64 4.04
N SER A 50 -15.53 13.02 4.41
CA SER A 50 -15.95 13.21 5.80
C SER A 50 -17.15 12.33 6.11
N PHE A 51 -17.23 11.91 7.35
CA PHE A 51 -18.40 11.23 7.88
C PHE A 51 -19.60 12.18 8.00
N ASN A 52 -20.79 11.70 7.72
CA ASN A 52 -22.01 12.37 8.10
C ASN A 52 -22.24 12.28 9.63
N LYS A 53 -23.21 13.01 10.16
CA LYS A 53 -23.44 13.06 11.62
C LYS A 53 -23.74 11.70 12.25
N GLU A 54 -24.47 10.84 11.53
CA GLU A 54 -24.83 9.51 12.01
C GLU A 54 -23.64 8.57 11.99
N GLN A 55 -22.90 8.57 10.89
CA GLN A 55 -21.66 7.81 10.74
C GLN A 55 -20.63 8.23 11.79
N LEU A 56 -20.45 9.53 12.01
CA LEU A 56 -19.52 10.04 13.02
C LEU A 56 -19.88 9.56 14.42
N LYS A 57 -21.17 9.54 14.77
CA LYS A 57 -21.61 8.99 16.06
C LYS A 57 -21.25 7.51 16.21
N THR A 58 -21.49 6.71 15.17
CA THR A 58 -21.17 5.27 15.19
C THR A 58 -19.67 5.04 15.32
N VAL A 59 -18.88 5.75 14.50
CA VAL A 59 -17.41 5.64 14.54
C VAL A 59 -16.87 6.08 15.90
N THR A 60 -17.39 7.20 16.46
CA THR A 60 -17.00 7.66 17.80
C THR A 60 -17.36 6.66 18.89
N ALA A 61 -18.55 6.05 18.81
CA ALA A 61 -18.97 5.04 19.77
C ALA A 61 -18.06 3.80 19.73
N ASN A 62 -17.71 3.31 18.55
CA ASN A 62 -16.79 2.19 18.38
C ASN A 62 -15.39 2.51 18.92
N ALA A 63 -14.86 3.70 18.61
CA ALA A 63 -13.57 4.15 19.10
C ALA A 63 -13.54 4.32 20.64
N LEU A 64 -14.63 4.78 21.25
CA LEU A 64 -14.76 4.86 22.70
C LEU A 64 -14.84 3.47 23.33
N GLU A 65 -15.49 2.52 22.68
CA GLU A 65 -15.54 1.13 23.15
C GLU A 65 -14.15 0.51 23.11
N GLU A 66 -13.42 0.66 22.02
CA GLU A 66 -12.04 0.19 21.88
C GLU A 66 -11.12 0.83 22.94
N LEU A 67 -11.21 2.14 23.14
CA LEU A 67 -10.45 2.84 24.18
C LEU A 67 -10.70 2.22 25.56
N ARG A 68 -11.95 1.91 25.90
CA ARG A 68 -12.32 1.33 27.21
C ARG A 68 -11.75 -0.06 27.45
N TYR A 69 -11.45 -0.82 26.39
CA TYR A 69 -10.79 -2.11 26.47
C TYR A 69 -9.26 -2.02 26.44
N SER A 70 -8.70 -0.84 26.21
CA SER A 70 -7.25 -0.65 26.22
C SER A 70 -6.66 -0.75 27.61
N THR A 71 -5.44 -1.27 27.71
CA THR A 71 -4.70 -1.36 28.97
C THR A 71 -4.51 0.02 29.61
N GLU A 72 -4.20 1.02 28.81
CA GLU A 72 -3.99 2.40 29.25
C GLU A 72 -5.23 2.97 29.95
N TYR A 73 -6.42 2.70 29.42
CA TYR A 73 -7.66 3.17 30.01
C TYR A 73 -8.01 2.41 31.30
N THR A 74 -7.81 1.09 31.34
CA THR A 74 -8.12 0.26 32.51
C THR A 74 -7.22 0.55 33.70
N GLU A 75 -5.98 0.94 33.47
CA GLU A 75 -5.01 1.32 34.51
C GLU A 75 -5.11 2.81 34.91
N ALA A 76 -5.84 3.62 34.14
CA ALA A 76 -5.99 5.04 34.37
C ALA A 76 -6.93 5.36 35.54
N THR A 77 -6.68 6.47 36.23
CA THR A 77 -7.59 7.00 37.25
C THR A 77 -8.90 7.53 36.60
N PRO A 78 -10.02 7.60 37.35
CA PRO A 78 -11.30 8.11 36.80
C PRO A 78 -11.22 9.50 36.17
N VAL A 79 -10.29 10.34 36.62
CA VAL A 79 -10.06 11.68 36.05
C VAL A 79 -9.36 11.57 34.70
N GLN A 80 -8.34 10.70 34.60
CA GLN A 80 -7.62 10.44 33.36
C GLN A 80 -8.52 9.76 32.32
N GLN A 81 -9.35 8.81 32.72
CA GLN A 81 -10.34 8.16 31.85
C GLN A 81 -11.27 9.18 31.19
N LYS A 82 -11.81 10.11 31.98
CA LYS A 82 -12.65 11.18 31.44
C LYS A 82 -11.91 12.09 30.46
N GLU A 83 -10.66 12.42 30.75
CA GLU A 83 -9.85 13.23 29.86
C GLU A 83 -9.52 12.51 28.55
N MET A 84 -9.21 11.20 28.60
CA MET A 84 -8.99 10.37 27.41
C MET A 84 -10.24 10.29 26.53
N GLU A 85 -11.42 10.06 27.11
CA GLU A 85 -12.69 10.04 26.36
C GLU A 85 -12.98 11.38 25.72
N LYS A 86 -12.72 12.47 26.42
CA LYS A 86 -12.90 13.82 25.89
C LYS A 86 -11.96 14.11 24.74
N GLN A 87 -10.67 13.82 24.89
CA GLN A 87 -9.66 14.00 23.84
C GLN A 87 -9.98 13.17 22.60
N LEU A 88 -10.43 11.92 22.78
CA LEU A 88 -10.87 11.09 21.68
C LEU A 88 -12.04 11.76 20.95
N THR A 89 -13.08 12.18 21.67
CA THR A 89 -14.26 12.80 21.09
C THR A 89 -13.92 14.10 20.34
N ASP A 90 -13.04 14.92 20.91
CA ASP A 90 -12.59 16.17 20.28
C ASP A 90 -11.79 15.87 18.99
N ASN A 91 -10.95 14.84 19.01
CA ASN A 91 -10.21 14.40 17.84
C ASN A 91 -11.11 13.88 16.71
N MET A 92 -12.23 13.24 17.03
CA MET A 92 -13.18 12.71 16.05
C MET A 92 -13.79 13.78 15.13
N HIS A 93 -13.81 15.04 15.54
CA HIS A 93 -14.25 16.14 14.67
C HIS A 93 -13.26 16.50 13.57
N SER A 94 -12.01 16.10 13.69
CA SER A 94 -10.92 16.41 12.74
C SER A 94 -10.56 15.25 11.80
N ILE A 95 -11.14 14.08 11.96
CA ILE A 95 -10.85 12.93 11.12
C ILE A 95 -11.47 13.05 9.72
N THR A 96 -10.90 12.30 8.80
CA THR A 96 -11.47 12.03 7.47
C THR A 96 -12.11 10.63 7.46
N SER A 97 -12.74 10.25 6.37
CA SER A 97 -13.21 8.87 6.15
C SER A 97 -12.15 7.99 5.48
N ILE A 98 -10.88 8.35 5.61
CA ILE A 98 -9.75 7.57 5.09
C ILE A 98 -9.10 6.88 6.28
N ASP A 99 -8.97 5.58 6.22
CA ASP A 99 -8.38 4.75 7.27
C ASP A 99 -6.88 5.03 7.40
N GLU A 100 -6.31 4.91 8.60
CA GLU A 100 -4.86 5.05 8.80
C GLU A 100 -4.04 4.00 8.06
N ASP A 101 -4.59 2.80 7.87
CA ASP A 101 -4.00 1.71 7.12
C ASP A 101 -4.28 1.78 5.61
N ALA A 102 -5.04 2.78 5.15
CA ALA A 102 -5.19 3.07 3.74
C ALA A 102 -3.83 3.34 3.10
N TYR A 103 -3.67 2.95 1.85
CA TYR A 103 -2.48 3.31 1.10
C TYR A 103 -2.82 4.13 -0.14
N ILE A 104 -1.88 4.97 -0.54
CA ILE A 104 -2.00 5.81 -1.72
C ILE A 104 -0.93 5.42 -2.75
N MET A 105 -1.34 5.25 -3.99
CA MET A 105 -0.44 4.84 -5.07
C MET A 105 -0.54 5.75 -6.28
N VAL A 106 0.57 5.86 -7.02
CA VAL A 106 0.58 6.48 -8.33
C VAL A 106 0.16 5.46 -9.37
N ALA A 107 -0.99 5.68 -10.00
CA ALA A 107 -1.57 4.80 -11.00
C ALA A 107 -1.61 5.45 -12.37
N THR A 108 -1.68 4.65 -13.44
CA THR A 108 -1.82 5.11 -14.82
C THR A 108 -3.24 4.86 -15.30
N ASN A 109 -3.83 5.83 -15.97
CA ASN A 109 -5.14 5.68 -16.58
C ASN A 109 -5.02 4.87 -17.90
N GLY A 110 -5.31 3.57 -17.83
CA GLY A 110 -5.05 2.65 -18.93
C GLY A 110 -3.56 2.35 -19.09
N LEU A 111 -3.13 1.97 -20.30
CA LEU A 111 -1.74 1.59 -20.57
C LEU A 111 -0.80 2.79 -20.78
N LEU A 112 -1.30 3.85 -21.39
CA LEU A 112 -0.49 5.01 -21.82
C LEU A 112 -1.11 6.35 -21.37
N GLY A 113 -2.06 6.31 -20.44
CA GLY A 113 -2.76 7.50 -19.97
C GLY A 113 -1.98 8.31 -18.93
N GLU A 114 -2.61 9.41 -18.52
CA GLU A 114 -2.06 10.27 -17.47
C GLU A 114 -1.98 9.54 -16.12
N LYS A 115 -0.96 9.89 -15.35
CA LYS A 115 -0.81 9.41 -13.97
C LYS A 115 -1.78 10.15 -13.05
N TYR A 116 -2.29 9.44 -12.05
CA TYR A 116 -3.17 9.97 -11.02
C TYR A 116 -2.89 9.29 -9.67
N LEU A 117 -3.35 9.87 -8.59
CA LEU A 117 -3.29 9.24 -7.27
C LEU A 117 -4.51 8.37 -7.04
N LYS A 118 -4.29 7.15 -6.61
CA LYS A 118 -5.35 6.22 -6.18
C LYS A 118 -5.20 5.96 -4.70
N VAL A 119 -6.22 6.31 -3.93
CA VAL A 119 -6.37 5.91 -2.53
C VAL A 119 -7.07 4.57 -2.49
N VAL A 120 -6.48 3.62 -1.83
CA VAL A 120 -7.07 2.31 -1.56
C VAL A 120 -7.43 2.27 -0.09
N PRO A 121 -8.73 2.14 0.24
CA PRO A 121 -9.17 2.06 1.63
C PRO A 121 -8.48 0.92 2.37
N GLY A 122 -8.24 1.11 3.65
CA GLY A 122 -7.84 0.06 4.58
C GLY A 122 -9.05 -0.69 5.15
N GLY A 123 -8.87 -1.29 6.30
CA GLY A 123 -9.91 -1.96 7.05
C GLY A 123 -9.80 -1.68 8.55
N GLY A 124 -8.95 -0.72 8.93
CA GLY A 124 -8.72 -0.31 10.30
C GLY A 124 -9.88 0.51 10.88
N LEU A 125 -9.89 0.65 12.19
CA LEU A 125 -10.87 1.46 12.93
C LEU A 125 -10.38 2.89 13.19
N ASN A 126 -9.11 3.16 12.87
CA ASN A 126 -8.50 4.48 13.02
C ASN A 126 -8.52 5.22 11.69
N TYR A 127 -8.67 6.54 11.75
CA TYR A 127 -8.83 7.39 10.59
C TYR A 127 -7.82 8.54 10.56
N VAL A 128 -7.33 8.84 9.37
CA VAL A 128 -6.38 9.94 9.12
C VAL A 128 -7.04 11.28 9.47
N LYS A 129 -6.33 12.11 10.22
CA LYS A 129 -6.78 13.48 10.53
C LYS A 129 -6.57 14.41 9.33
N ARG A 130 -7.35 15.47 9.29
CA ARG A 130 -7.21 16.50 8.25
C ARG A 130 -5.85 17.17 8.34
N GLY A 131 -5.16 17.25 7.20
CA GLY A 131 -3.81 17.80 7.11
C GLY A 131 -2.70 16.82 7.46
N GLU A 132 -3.01 15.65 7.96
CA GLU A 132 -2.04 14.60 8.28
C GLU A 132 -1.48 13.93 7.02
N ARG A 133 -0.34 13.28 7.18
CA ARG A 133 0.31 12.53 6.11
C ARG A 133 -0.21 11.10 6.06
N ILE A 134 -0.58 10.64 4.88
CA ILE A 134 -0.82 9.21 4.64
C ILE A 134 0.55 8.53 4.56
N ALA A 135 0.80 7.60 5.47
CA ALA A 135 2.10 6.97 5.64
C ALA A 135 2.37 5.87 4.60
N ASN A 136 1.34 5.10 4.26
CA ASN A 136 1.47 3.97 3.35
C ASN A 136 1.38 4.45 1.90
N THR A 137 2.47 4.34 1.16
CA THR A 137 2.56 4.81 -0.21
C THR A 137 3.18 3.78 -1.13
N GLN A 138 2.79 3.81 -2.39
CA GLN A 138 3.40 3.03 -3.46
C GLN A 138 3.67 3.95 -4.64
N GLY A 139 4.94 4.11 -4.99
CA GLY A 139 5.36 4.88 -6.15
C GLY A 139 4.91 4.28 -7.47
N THR A 140 5.20 4.97 -8.57
CA THR A 140 4.91 4.45 -9.91
C THR A 140 5.83 3.28 -10.22
N MET A 141 5.27 2.26 -10.87
CA MET A 141 6.05 1.23 -11.54
C MET A 141 6.09 1.59 -13.03
N ASP A 142 7.28 1.78 -13.55
CA ASP A 142 7.45 2.02 -14.99
C ASP A 142 7.46 0.67 -15.74
N LEU A 143 6.80 0.64 -16.90
CA LEU A 143 6.66 -0.58 -17.69
C LEU A 143 8.04 -1.11 -18.14
N GLU A 144 8.98 -0.20 -18.40
CA GLU A 144 10.36 -0.52 -18.74
C GLU A 144 11.06 -1.29 -17.62
N ASP A 145 10.85 -0.90 -16.37
CA ASP A 145 11.41 -1.59 -15.20
C ASP A 145 10.84 -2.99 -15.05
N LEU A 146 9.54 -3.16 -15.32
CA LEU A 146 8.89 -4.48 -15.29
C LEU A 146 9.42 -5.38 -16.40
N ILE A 147 9.56 -4.86 -17.61
CA ILE A 147 10.13 -5.58 -18.76
C ILE A 147 11.58 -5.97 -18.46
N SER A 148 12.39 -5.04 -17.95
CA SER A 148 13.78 -5.30 -17.58
C SER A 148 13.90 -6.38 -16.52
N LYS A 149 13.08 -6.35 -15.48
CA LYS A 149 13.03 -7.38 -14.45
C LYS A 149 12.59 -8.74 -14.99
N PHE A 150 11.65 -8.76 -15.93
CA PHE A 150 11.20 -9.99 -16.57
C PHE A 150 12.29 -10.61 -17.46
N ILE A 151 12.97 -9.78 -18.26
CA ILE A 151 14.07 -10.24 -19.14
C ILE A 151 15.27 -10.69 -18.31
N THR A 152 15.66 -9.95 -17.26
CA THR A 152 16.83 -10.29 -16.44
C THR A 152 16.52 -11.34 -15.37
N GLY A 153 15.31 -11.38 -14.83
CA GLY A 153 14.89 -12.35 -13.82
C GLY A 153 14.47 -13.70 -14.41
N GLY A 154 14.07 -13.76 -15.68
CA GLY A 154 13.73 -14.99 -16.39
C GLY A 154 14.94 -15.79 -16.90
N ALA A 155 16.11 -15.18 -16.97
CA ALA A 155 17.34 -15.85 -17.44
C ALA A 155 18.10 -16.61 -16.34
N GLY A 156 17.59 -16.63 -15.10
CA GLY A 156 18.30 -17.16 -13.92
C GLY A 156 17.82 -18.49 -13.36
N LYS A 157 16.88 -19.21 -14.00
CA LYS A 157 16.44 -20.54 -13.52
C LYS A 157 16.04 -21.47 -14.64
N SER A 158 17.03 -21.93 -15.41
CA SER A 158 16.93 -23.18 -16.15
C SER A 158 18.34 -23.76 -16.38
N SER A 159 18.99 -24.14 -15.28
CA SER A 159 20.01 -25.17 -15.28
C SER A 159 19.48 -26.29 -14.39
N GLU A 160 18.52 -26.99 -14.90
CA GLU A 160 18.16 -28.30 -14.41
C GLU A 160 19.24 -29.23 -14.85
N LYS A 161 20.03 -29.67 -13.89
CA LYS A 161 21.12 -30.63 -13.96
C LYS A 161 20.55 -31.98 -14.45
N ALA A 162 20.86 -32.34 -15.67
CA ALA A 162 20.65 -33.70 -16.16
C ALA A 162 21.45 -34.67 -15.28
N PRO A 163 20.90 -35.83 -14.91
CA PRO A 163 21.68 -36.84 -14.21
C PRO A 163 22.67 -37.48 -15.17
N ASP A 164 23.95 -37.51 -14.79
CA ASP A 164 25.03 -38.24 -15.43
C ASP A 164 24.68 -39.71 -15.46
N GLU A 165 24.38 -40.24 -16.64
CA GLU A 165 24.38 -41.68 -16.95
C GLU A 165 25.81 -42.09 -17.23
N LYS A 166 26.45 -42.70 -16.23
CA LYS A 166 27.74 -43.36 -16.37
C LYS A 166 27.55 -44.63 -17.14
N THR A 167 27.88 -44.60 -18.43
CA THR A 167 28.16 -45.78 -19.22
C THR A 167 29.59 -46.24 -18.93
N SER A 168 29.73 -47.23 -18.10
CA SER A 168 30.96 -48.02 -18.06
C SER A 168 30.80 -49.20 -19.00
N GLY A 169 31.48 -49.11 -20.12
CA GLY A 169 31.71 -50.26 -20.98
C GLY A 169 32.71 -51.18 -20.35
N GLU A 170 32.44 -52.43 -20.42
CA GLU A 170 33.50 -53.50 -20.48
C GLU A 170 33.03 -54.65 -21.32
N SER A 171 33.80 -54.87 -22.34
CA SER A 171 33.79 -55.99 -23.31
C SER A 171 34.28 -57.28 -22.66
N THR A 172 33.76 -58.36 -23.06
CA THR A 172 34.36 -59.68 -23.34
C THR A 172 33.21 -60.66 -23.45
N GLY A 173 32.98 -61.32 -24.50
CA GLY A 173 33.78 -62.23 -25.19
C GLY A 173 33.19 -63.63 -25.04
N ALA A 174 32.96 -64.26 -26.13
CA ALA A 174 32.98 -65.75 -26.35
C ALA A 174 31.65 -66.53 -26.10
N GLU A 175 31.16 -66.93 -27.19
CA GLU A 175 31.05 -68.35 -27.67
C GLU A 175 29.87 -69.14 -27.06
N ALA A 176 29.07 -69.50 -27.97
CA ALA A 176 28.93 -70.76 -28.69
C ALA A 176 27.94 -71.75 -28.07
N SER A 177 27.20 -72.24 -28.98
CA SER A 177 26.64 -73.62 -29.14
C SER A 177 25.32 -73.91 -28.44
N PHE A 178 24.37 -74.21 -29.19
CA PHE A 178 23.97 -75.37 -29.92
C PHE A 178 22.92 -76.22 -29.17
N VAL A 179 21.91 -76.71 -29.94
CA VAL A 179 21.00 -77.85 -29.74
C VAL A 179 19.85 -77.69 -28.74
N GLU A 180 18.65 -77.89 -29.03
CA GLU A 180 17.79 -78.79 -29.88
C GLU A 180 16.42 -78.17 -29.98
#